data_e6ec8d8e916a0bd522a43762cc6d1e3e
#
_entry.id   e6ec8d8e916a0bd522a43762cc6d1e3e
#
_cell.length_a   1.000
_cell.length_b   1.000
_cell.length_c   1.000
_cell.angle_alpha   90.00
_cell.angle_beta   90.00
_cell.angle_gamma   90.00
#
_symmetry.space_group_name_H-M   'P 1'
#
loop_
_entity.id
_entity.type
_entity.pdbx_description
1 polymer ?
#
loop_
_entity_poly.entity_id
_entity_poly.type
_entity_poly.pdbx_seq_one_letter_code
_entity_poly.pdbx_strand_id
1 'polypeptide(L)'
;MRINFHPKILFLLLLFVFSCSIEKKAFDNPVDIAGDQAPDPPYLSFFPKLQTTSVATICSVGAYIVFDSTYAPPFAGVHLNIEFDGSLLEIDTLIPGWIGPGSMTDSNQTTPLFTYTIDGDMLDIFSYYLDIEETSIDSVTHVAEILFNPLQTGTTELQYDTTQCEVIQTNDTIIQIMGSRTATITIE
;
A
#
# COMPACT_ATOMS: atom_id res chain seq x y z
N MET A 1 29.77 -29.73 -50.99
CA MET A 1 30.02 -28.32 -50.64
C MET A 1 30.36 -28.25 -49.15
N ARG A 2 31.68 -28.11 -48.81
CA ARG A 2 32.11 -28.05 -47.39
C ARG A 2 32.18 -26.58 -47.01
N ILE A 3 31.29 -26.14 -46.11
CA ILE A 3 31.26 -24.81 -45.56
C ILE A 3 32.33 -24.75 -44.45
N ASN A 4 33.48 -24.11 -44.73
CA ASN A 4 34.50 -23.86 -43.73
C ASN A 4 34.07 -22.63 -42.91
N PHE A 5 33.48 -22.85 -41.76
CA PHE A 5 33.24 -21.79 -40.80
C PHE A 5 34.56 -21.34 -40.16
N HIS A 6 34.91 -20.10 -40.36
CA HIS A 6 36.06 -19.48 -39.70
C HIS A 6 35.81 -19.47 -38.17
N PRO A 7 36.76 -19.97 -37.35
CA PRO A 7 36.58 -20.06 -35.88
C PRO A 7 36.29 -18.70 -35.24
N LYS A 8 36.69 -17.60 -35.88
CA LYS A 8 36.34 -16.23 -35.42
C LYS A 8 34.86 -15.90 -35.53
N ILE A 9 34.15 -16.46 -36.52
CA ILE A 9 32.71 -16.24 -36.71
C ILE A 9 31.93 -17.06 -35.67
N LEU A 10 32.38 -18.28 -35.34
CA LEU A 10 31.78 -19.12 -34.32
C LEU A 10 31.94 -18.47 -32.94
N PHE A 11 33.08 -17.84 -32.65
CA PHE A 11 33.32 -17.14 -31.39
C PHE A 11 32.43 -15.89 -31.24
N LEU A 12 32.22 -15.15 -32.34
CA LEU A 12 31.33 -13.99 -32.37
C LEU A 12 29.89 -14.39 -32.17
N LEU A 13 29.45 -15.52 -32.76
CA LEU A 13 28.09 -16.04 -32.58
C LEU A 13 27.85 -16.54 -31.14
N LEU A 14 28.86 -17.17 -30.49
CA LEU A 14 28.78 -17.56 -29.09
C LEU A 14 28.63 -16.35 -28.13
N LEU A 15 29.33 -15.23 -28.43
CA LEU A 15 29.17 -14.02 -27.63
C LEU A 15 27.77 -13.41 -27.71
N PHE A 16 27.07 -13.56 -28.82
CA PHE A 16 25.68 -13.11 -28.96
C PHE A 16 24.68 -13.99 -28.21
N VAL A 17 24.97 -15.27 -28.00
CA VAL A 17 24.05 -16.19 -27.27
C VAL A 17 24.14 -15.99 -25.77
N PHE A 18 25.26 -15.50 -25.23
CA PHE A 18 25.41 -15.18 -23.79
C PHE A 18 24.99 -13.75 -23.42
N SER A 19 24.61 -12.93 -24.40
CA SER A 19 24.34 -11.52 -24.21
C SER A 19 22.88 -11.21 -23.80
N CYS A 20 22.03 -12.22 -23.53
CA CYS A 20 20.63 -11.90 -23.29
C CYS A 20 19.96 -12.79 -22.22
N SER A 21 20.49 -12.75 -21.01
CA SER A 21 19.66 -12.96 -19.81
C SER A 21 20.09 -11.96 -18.75
N ILE A 22 19.92 -10.69 -19.04
CA ILE A 22 19.66 -9.74 -17.97
C ILE A 22 18.27 -10.15 -17.50
N GLU A 23 18.19 -10.94 -16.43
CA GLU A 23 16.96 -11.00 -15.65
C GLU A 23 16.57 -9.55 -15.45
N LYS A 24 15.46 -9.14 -16.02
CA LYS A 24 14.78 -7.94 -15.59
C LYS A 24 14.44 -8.25 -14.13
N LYS A 25 15.32 -7.91 -13.20
CA LYS A 25 14.92 -7.63 -11.84
C LYS A 25 13.82 -6.61 -12.01
N ALA A 26 12.58 -7.04 -11.78
CA ALA A 26 11.48 -6.11 -11.66
C ALA A 26 11.97 -5.05 -10.69
N PHE A 27 12.18 -3.86 -11.18
CA PHE A 27 12.57 -2.74 -10.35
C PHE A 27 11.30 -2.44 -9.58
N ASP A 28 11.17 -3.05 -8.40
CA ASP A 28 10.11 -2.70 -7.46
C ASP A 28 10.38 -1.24 -7.10
N ASN A 29 9.70 -0.36 -7.82
CA ASN A 29 9.76 1.06 -7.56
C ASN A 29 9.24 1.23 -6.13
N PRO A 30 10.08 1.67 -5.16
CA PRO A 30 9.63 1.85 -3.78
C PRO A 30 8.48 2.86 -3.67
N VAL A 31 8.21 3.62 -4.72
CA VAL A 31 7.08 4.55 -4.85
C VAL A 31 5.86 3.87 -5.51
N ASP A 32 5.98 2.64 -6.00
CA ASP A 32 4.85 1.92 -6.60
C ASP A 32 4.08 1.15 -5.51
N ILE A 33 2.98 1.72 -5.07
CA ILE A 33 2.06 1.11 -4.12
C ILE A 33 1.48 -0.19 -4.71
N ALA A 34 1.34 -0.26 -6.02
CA ALA A 34 0.74 -1.39 -6.73
C ALA A 34 1.68 -2.56 -7.04
N GLY A 35 2.99 -2.39 -7.15
CA GLY A 35 4.05 -3.40 -7.37
C GLY A 35 3.68 -4.76 -8.01
N ASP A 36 4.63 -5.42 -8.64
CA ASP A 36 4.42 -6.63 -9.48
C ASP A 36 3.85 -7.88 -8.78
N GLN A 37 3.74 -7.89 -7.43
CA GLN A 37 3.20 -9.02 -6.63
C GLN A 37 1.95 -8.61 -5.83
N ALA A 38 1.23 -7.60 -6.28
CA ALA A 38 0.01 -7.17 -5.64
C ALA A 38 -1.09 -8.21 -5.80
N PRO A 39 -1.99 -8.37 -4.81
CA PRO A 39 -3.24 -9.09 -4.99
C PRO A 39 -4.07 -8.47 -6.12
N ASP A 40 -5.07 -9.24 -6.61
CA ASP A 40 -6.05 -8.66 -7.51
C ASP A 40 -6.82 -7.53 -6.81
N PRO A 41 -7.06 -6.38 -7.47
CA PRO A 41 -7.82 -5.28 -6.87
C PRO A 41 -9.32 -5.62 -6.72
N PRO A 42 -10.00 -5.04 -5.72
CA PRO A 42 -9.48 -4.11 -4.73
C PRO A 42 -8.71 -4.80 -3.60
N TYR A 43 -7.60 -4.20 -3.19
CA TYR A 43 -6.81 -4.70 -2.07
C TYR A 43 -6.31 -3.57 -1.16
N LEU A 44 -5.89 -3.93 0.06
CA LEU A 44 -5.31 -3.02 1.02
C LEU A 44 -3.78 -3.04 0.94
N SER A 45 -3.14 -1.91 1.12
CA SER A 45 -1.68 -1.79 1.08
C SER A 45 -1.18 -0.75 2.06
N PHE A 46 0.05 -0.96 2.54
CA PHE A 46 0.80 0.05 3.26
C PHE A 46 1.87 0.69 2.38
N PHE A 47 2.21 1.95 2.70
CA PHE A 47 3.36 2.63 2.11
C PHE A 47 4.03 3.55 3.15
N PRO A 48 5.39 3.49 3.31
CA PRO A 48 6.30 2.54 2.66
C PRO A 48 6.09 1.10 3.17
N LYS A 49 6.41 0.12 2.31
CA LYS A 49 6.32 -1.32 2.67
C LYS A 49 7.46 -1.78 3.54
N LEU A 50 8.61 -1.14 3.42
CA LEU A 50 9.82 -1.41 4.18
C LEU A 50 10.34 -0.09 4.73
N GLN A 51 10.52 -0.02 6.04
CA GLN A 51 11.03 1.16 6.70
C GLN A 51 12.07 0.78 7.76
N THR A 52 13.13 1.56 7.85
CA THR A 52 14.11 1.49 8.93
C THR A 52 14.05 2.79 9.72
N THR A 53 13.99 2.68 11.03
CA THR A 53 13.95 3.80 11.97
C THR A 53 14.80 3.48 13.19
N SER A 54 14.89 4.39 14.17
CA SER A 54 15.55 4.16 15.44
C SER A 54 14.60 4.42 16.61
N VAL A 55 14.92 3.86 17.77
CA VAL A 55 14.14 4.04 19.00
C VAL A 55 13.88 5.52 19.26
N ALA A 56 12.65 5.87 19.62
CA ALA A 56 12.15 7.22 19.87
C ALA A 56 12.21 8.18 18.66
N THR A 57 12.41 7.66 17.45
CA THR A 57 12.30 8.44 16.21
C THR A 57 10.97 8.11 15.54
N ILE A 58 10.04 9.05 15.55
CA ILE A 58 8.72 8.84 14.94
C ILE A 58 8.88 8.43 13.48
N CYS A 59 8.19 7.38 13.11
CA CYS A 59 8.08 6.91 11.73
C CYS A 59 6.61 6.89 11.30
N SER A 60 6.35 7.01 10.00
CA SER A 60 5.00 7.05 9.47
C SER A 60 4.77 5.98 8.42
N VAL A 61 3.56 5.42 8.42
CA VAL A 61 3.11 4.45 7.42
C VAL A 61 1.70 4.82 6.99
N GLY A 62 1.54 5.05 5.69
CA GLY A 62 0.23 5.30 5.10
C GLY A 62 -0.54 4.01 4.85
N ALA A 63 -1.84 4.03 5.14
CA ALA A 63 -2.80 2.96 4.85
C ALA A 63 -3.60 3.31 3.58
N TYR A 64 -3.64 2.40 2.61
CA TYR A 64 -4.18 2.63 1.27
C TYR A 64 -5.16 1.54 0.84
N ILE A 65 -6.12 1.95 0.00
CA ILE A 65 -6.94 1.03 -0.81
C ILE A 65 -6.50 1.20 -2.26
N VAL A 66 -6.29 0.08 -2.94
CA VAL A 66 -5.94 0.05 -4.36
C VAL A 66 -7.08 -0.59 -5.14
N PHE A 67 -7.66 0.17 -6.07
CA PHE A 67 -8.68 -0.27 -7.00
C PHE A 67 -8.08 -0.55 -8.39
N ASP A 68 -8.83 -1.23 -9.24
CA ASP A 68 -8.49 -1.33 -10.65
C ASP A 68 -8.55 0.07 -11.29
N SER A 69 -7.53 0.41 -12.09
CA SER A 69 -7.46 1.69 -12.80
C SER A 69 -8.61 1.93 -13.77
N THR A 70 -9.34 0.87 -14.13
CA THR A 70 -10.51 0.92 -15.04
C THR A 70 -11.83 0.99 -14.28
N TYR A 71 -11.84 0.73 -12.99
CA TYR A 71 -13.06 0.71 -12.18
C TYR A 71 -12.74 1.12 -10.73
N ALA A 72 -13.08 2.36 -10.40
CA ALA A 72 -13.13 2.84 -9.03
C ALA A 72 -14.59 3.15 -8.68
N PRO A 73 -15.26 2.30 -7.87
CA PRO A 73 -16.66 2.51 -7.54
C PRO A 73 -16.83 3.74 -6.63
N PRO A 74 -17.99 4.40 -6.65
CA PRO A 74 -18.29 5.45 -5.68
C PRO A 74 -18.20 4.87 -4.25
N PHE A 75 -17.67 5.69 -3.35
CA PHE A 75 -17.21 5.24 -2.05
C PHE A 75 -17.80 6.14 -0.95
N ALA A 76 -18.38 5.56 0.07
CA ALA A 76 -18.97 6.28 1.20
C ALA A 76 -18.14 6.19 2.47
N GLY A 77 -17.41 5.09 2.65
CA GLY A 77 -16.63 4.92 3.86
C GLY A 77 -15.76 3.68 3.86
N VAL A 78 -14.85 3.65 4.83
CA VAL A 78 -13.96 2.53 5.07
C VAL A 78 -13.81 2.26 6.56
N HIS A 79 -13.76 0.99 6.91
CA HIS A 79 -13.28 0.46 8.17
C HIS A 79 -12.03 -0.36 7.89
N LEU A 80 -10.90 0.01 8.49
CA LEU A 80 -9.67 -0.76 8.47
C LEU A 80 -9.39 -1.31 9.86
N ASN A 81 -9.06 -2.58 9.92
CA ASN A 81 -8.57 -3.24 11.12
C ASN A 81 -7.13 -3.66 10.87
N ILE A 82 -6.20 -3.14 11.69
CA ILE A 82 -4.75 -3.27 11.50
C ILE A 82 -4.13 -3.85 12.77
N GLU A 83 -3.41 -4.96 12.60
CA GLU A 83 -2.60 -5.59 13.62
C GLU A 83 -1.18 -5.03 13.60
N PHE A 84 -0.64 -4.71 14.78
CA PHE A 84 0.73 -4.25 14.99
C PHE A 84 1.28 -4.82 16.31
N ASP A 85 2.60 -4.77 16.50
CA ASP A 85 3.23 -5.21 17.77
C ASP A 85 3.37 -4.03 18.73
N GLY A 86 2.45 -3.91 19.67
CA GLY A 86 2.45 -2.87 20.72
C GLY A 86 3.62 -2.95 21.70
N SER A 87 4.40 -4.04 21.70
CA SER A 87 5.63 -4.10 22.47
C SER A 87 6.79 -3.36 21.78
N LEU A 88 6.73 -3.21 20.46
CA LEU A 88 7.76 -2.55 19.64
C LEU A 88 7.35 -1.16 19.19
N LEU A 89 6.04 -0.93 18.98
CA LEU A 89 5.48 0.31 18.44
C LEU A 89 4.36 0.84 19.32
N GLU A 90 4.37 2.13 19.56
CA GLU A 90 3.24 2.86 20.14
C GLU A 90 2.66 3.80 19.07
N ILE A 91 1.36 3.87 18.95
CA ILE A 91 0.71 4.81 18.04
C ILE A 91 0.77 6.21 18.67
N ASP A 92 1.50 7.13 18.03
CA ASP A 92 1.61 8.52 18.44
C ASP A 92 0.39 9.32 17.98
N THR A 93 0.07 9.24 16.69
CA THR A 93 -1.09 9.95 16.13
C THR A 93 -1.53 9.33 14.80
N LEU A 94 -2.78 9.59 14.43
CA LEU A 94 -3.30 9.27 13.10
C LEU A 94 -3.74 10.57 12.41
N ILE A 95 -3.40 10.67 11.14
CA ILE A 95 -3.81 11.79 10.28
C ILE A 95 -4.78 11.23 9.23
N PRO A 96 -5.99 11.82 9.07
CA PRO A 96 -6.91 11.42 8.02
C PRO A 96 -6.23 11.50 6.66
N GLY A 97 -6.37 10.46 5.87
CA GLY A 97 -5.95 10.44 4.48
C GLY A 97 -6.91 11.26 3.61
N TRP A 98 -6.52 11.39 2.37
CA TRP A 98 -7.32 12.05 1.36
C TRP A 98 -8.07 11.00 0.52
N ILE A 99 -9.39 11.02 0.57
CA ILE A 99 -10.26 10.15 -0.21
C ILE A 99 -11.13 11.06 -1.10
N GLY A 100 -10.75 11.24 -2.35
CA GLY A 100 -11.55 12.02 -3.30
C GLY A 100 -10.74 12.52 -4.48
N PRO A 101 -11.39 12.96 -5.56
CA PRO A 101 -10.72 13.53 -6.71
C PRO A 101 -10.14 14.90 -6.35
N GLY A 102 -8.86 15.07 -6.62
CA GLY A 102 -8.23 16.38 -6.55
C GLY A 102 -7.05 16.47 -5.59
N SER A 103 -6.34 17.58 -5.71
CA SER A 103 -5.19 17.92 -4.87
C SER A 103 -5.66 18.35 -3.48
N MET A 104 -4.85 18.12 -2.43
CA MET A 104 -5.04 18.65 -1.07
C MET A 104 -5.28 20.19 -1.00
N THR A 105 -5.17 20.89 -2.13
CA THR A 105 -5.37 22.34 -2.26
C THR A 105 -6.75 22.74 -2.75
N ASP A 106 -7.63 21.77 -3.07
CA ASP A 106 -8.97 22.08 -3.56
C ASP A 106 -9.90 22.45 -2.39
N SER A 107 -10.43 23.69 -2.39
CA SER A 107 -11.25 24.24 -1.31
C SER A 107 -12.66 23.63 -1.20
N ASN A 108 -13.04 22.76 -2.12
CA ASN A 108 -14.36 22.11 -2.16
C ASN A 108 -14.32 20.67 -1.58
N GLN A 109 -13.27 20.33 -0.88
CA GLN A 109 -13.05 18.98 -0.36
C GLN A 109 -13.91 18.72 0.87
N THR A 110 -14.66 17.62 0.85
CA THR A 110 -15.38 17.14 2.02
C THR A 110 -14.42 16.38 2.93
N THR A 111 -14.23 16.92 4.15
CA THR A 111 -13.42 16.23 5.16
C THR A 111 -14.20 15.01 5.66
N PRO A 112 -13.61 13.79 5.66
CA PRO A 112 -14.27 12.63 6.20
C PRO A 112 -14.53 12.78 7.71
N LEU A 113 -15.59 12.15 8.20
CA LEU A 113 -15.70 11.84 9.61
C LEU A 113 -14.68 10.75 9.92
N PHE A 114 -13.60 11.13 10.59
CA PHE A 114 -12.48 10.26 10.89
C PHE A 114 -12.42 9.98 12.38
N THR A 115 -12.36 8.70 12.74
CA THR A 115 -12.15 8.26 14.12
C THR A 115 -11.37 6.95 14.13
N TYR A 116 -10.77 6.63 15.27
CA TYR A 116 -10.05 5.38 15.46
C TYR A 116 -10.17 4.90 16.90
N THR A 117 -9.96 3.60 17.09
CA THR A 117 -9.82 2.97 18.41
C THR A 117 -8.62 2.06 18.43
N ILE A 118 -7.97 1.93 19.59
CA ILE A 118 -6.84 1.04 19.82
C ILE A 118 -7.25 0.09 20.94
N ASP A 119 -7.16 -1.22 20.67
CA ASP A 119 -7.39 -2.27 21.66
C ASP A 119 -6.24 -3.28 21.63
N GLY A 120 -5.30 -3.14 22.56
CA GLY A 120 -4.06 -3.92 22.58
C GLY A 120 -3.23 -3.66 21.34
N ASP A 121 -3.00 -4.70 20.54
CA ASP A 121 -2.21 -4.69 19.30
C ASP A 121 -3.07 -4.46 18.05
N MET A 122 -4.34 -4.06 18.22
CA MET A 122 -5.28 -3.82 17.15
C MET A 122 -5.62 -2.34 17.04
N LEU A 123 -5.59 -1.83 15.82
CA LEU A 123 -6.00 -0.48 15.46
C LEU A 123 -7.18 -0.55 14.50
N ASP A 124 -8.32 -0.02 14.93
CA ASP A 124 -9.48 0.19 14.07
C ASP A 124 -9.53 1.64 13.60
N ILE A 125 -9.63 1.83 12.29
CA ILE A 125 -9.76 3.15 11.64
C ILE A 125 -11.08 3.22 10.92
N PHE A 126 -11.85 4.26 11.20
CA PHE A 126 -13.13 4.56 10.55
C PHE A 126 -13.02 5.90 9.83
N SER A 127 -13.28 5.89 8.53
CA SER A 127 -13.28 7.09 7.71
C SER A 127 -14.52 7.10 6.82
N TYR A 128 -15.47 8.03 7.05
CA TYR A 128 -16.75 8.08 6.36
C TYR A 128 -17.03 9.47 5.81
N TYR A 129 -17.64 9.51 4.63
CA TYR A 129 -18.19 10.72 4.04
C TYR A 129 -19.70 10.75 4.25
N LEU A 130 -20.20 11.80 4.92
CA LEU A 130 -21.60 11.88 5.31
C LEU A 130 -22.51 12.51 4.25
N ASP A 131 -21.96 13.07 3.19
CA ASP A 131 -22.73 13.85 2.20
C ASP A 131 -22.02 13.81 0.83
N ILE A 132 -22.05 12.65 0.16
CA ILE A 132 -21.39 12.53 -1.15
C ILE A 132 -22.37 12.20 -2.25
N GLU A 133 -22.57 13.20 -3.11
CA GLU A 133 -22.93 12.96 -4.51
C GLU A 133 -21.68 12.38 -5.21
N GLU A 134 -21.73 11.08 -5.56
CA GLU A 134 -20.79 10.34 -6.40
C GLU A 134 -19.39 10.95 -6.58
N THR A 135 -18.50 10.72 -5.65
CA THR A 135 -17.07 11.03 -5.88
C THR A 135 -16.40 9.90 -6.62
N SER A 136 -15.83 10.20 -7.77
CA SER A 136 -14.90 9.29 -8.42
C SER A 136 -13.65 9.19 -7.54
N ILE A 137 -13.25 7.98 -7.20
CA ILE A 137 -12.03 7.72 -6.45
C ILE A 137 -10.88 7.49 -7.42
N ASP A 138 -9.69 7.93 -7.05
CA ASP A 138 -8.49 7.52 -7.75
C ASP A 138 -8.24 6.01 -7.53
N SER A 139 -7.54 5.38 -8.47
CA SER A 139 -7.17 3.96 -8.38
C SER A 139 -6.37 3.62 -7.11
N VAL A 140 -5.78 4.62 -6.45
CA VAL A 140 -5.07 4.50 -5.17
C VAL A 140 -5.59 5.56 -4.21
N THR A 141 -6.19 5.12 -3.11
CA THR A 141 -6.83 5.98 -2.13
C THR A 141 -6.08 5.92 -0.80
N HIS A 142 -5.58 7.05 -0.33
CA HIS A 142 -4.94 7.19 0.97
C HIS A 142 -6.01 7.33 2.07
N VAL A 143 -6.13 6.36 2.95
CA VAL A 143 -7.14 6.34 4.02
C VAL A 143 -6.65 7.04 5.28
N ALA A 144 -5.43 6.76 5.70
CA ALA A 144 -4.83 7.34 6.90
C ALA A 144 -3.31 7.29 6.84
N GLU A 145 -2.67 8.24 7.49
CA GLU A 145 -1.25 8.19 7.86
C GLU A 145 -1.17 7.84 9.35
N ILE A 146 -0.44 6.76 9.67
CA ILE A 146 -0.26 6.28 11.04
C ILE A 146 1.16 6.65 11.47
N LEU A 147 1.30 7.43 12.52
CA LEU A 147 2.59 7.79 13.10
C LEU A 147 2.86 6.87 14.29
N PHE A 148 3.99 6.22 14.26
CA PHE A 148 4.45 5.32 15.32
C PHE A 148 5.65 5.91 16.06
N ASN A 149 5.67 5.74 17.37
CA ASN A 149 6.81 5.95 18.23
C ASN A 149 7.44 4.58 18.53
N PRO A 150 8.63 4.25 17.96
CA PRO A 150 9.33 3.01 18.24
C PRO A 150 9.84 2.95 19.67
N LEU A 151 9.50 1.87 20.39
CA LEU A 151 9.77 1.71 21.82
C LEU A 151 11.09 0.99 22.11
N GLN A 152 11.45 0.01 21.26
CA GLN A 152 12.66 -0.79 21.40
C GLN A 152 13.14 -1.34 20.05
N THR A 153 14.39 -1.78 20.00
CA THR A 153 14.97 -2.36 18.78
C THR A 153 14.32 -3.70 18.43
N GLY A 154 14.11 -3.93 17.14
CA GLY A 154 13.48 -5.16 16.64
C GLY A 154 12.95 -5.00 15.23
N THR A 155 12.25 -6.01 14.76
CA THR A 155 11.54 -5.97 13.48
C THR A 155 10.12 -6.41 13.69
N THR A 156 9.17 -5.66 13.17
CA THR A 156 7.74 -5.93 13.27
C THR A 156 7.05 -5.76 11.91
N GLU A 157 5.87 -6.34 11.78
CA GLU A 157 5.02 -6.23 10.60
C GLU A 157 3.70 -5.58 10.98
N LEU A 158 3.19 -4.74 10.09
CA LEU A 158 1.81 -4.27 10.10
C LEU A 158 1.00 -5.14 9.14
N GLN A 159 -0.15 -5.60 9.59
CA GLN A 159 -1.04 -6.47 8.80
C GLN A 159 -2.47 -5.97 8.87
N TYR A 160 -3.24 -6.15 7.79
CA TYR A 160 -4.68 -5.94 7.81
C TYR A 160 -5.38 -7.26 8.17
N ASP A 161 -6.30 -7.23 9.13
CA ASP A 161 -7.30 -8.29 9.24
C ASP A 161 -8.39 -8.02 8.19
N THR A 162 -8.21 -8.58 7.00
CA THR A 162 -9.14 -8.37 5.88
C THR A 162 -10.54 -8.92 6.14
N THR A 163 -10.72 -9.76 7.17
CA THR A 163 -12.05 -10.26 7.55
C THR A 163 -12.87 -9.24 8.33
N GLN A 164 -12.20 -8.25 8.91
CA GLN A 164 -12.80 -7.14 9.66
C GLN A 164 -12.78 -5.83 8.87
N CYS A 165 -12.00 -5.77 7.77
CA CYS A 165 -11.94 -4.57 6.93
C CYS A 165 -13.16 -4.49 6.01
N GLU A 166 -13.75 -3.30 5.91
CA GLU A 166 -14.91 -3.04 5.06
C GLU A 166 -14.69 -1.76 4.24
N VAL A 167 -15.07 -1.81 2.96
CA VAL A 167 -15.18 -0.64 2.09
C VAL A 167 -16.63 -0.54 1.62
N ILE A 168 -17.27 0.59 1.89
CA ILE A 168 -18.71 0.78 1.68
C ILE A 168 -18.93 1.78 0.56
N GLN A 169 -19.77 1.42 -0.41
CA GLN A 169 -20.22 2.31 -1.48
C GLN A 169 -21.33 3.25 -1.01
N THR A 170 -21.61 4.28 -1.79
CA THR A 170 -22.70 5.24 -1.53
C THR A 170 -24.09 4.63 -1.50
N ASN A 171 -24.27 3.42 -2.02
CA ASN A 171 -25.53 2.65 -2.02
C ASN A 171 -25.55 1.58 -0.91
N ASP A 172 -24.68 1.68 0.10
CA ASP A 172 -24.53 0.74 1.21
C ASP A 172 -24.04 -0.67 0.79
N THR A 173 -23.55 -0.82 -0.43
CA THR A 173 -22.97 -2.11 -0.86
C THR A 173 -21.53 -2.21 -0.37
N ILE A 174 -21.18 -3.36 0.22
CA ILE A 174 -19.79 -3.64 0.63
C ILE A 174 -18.99 -4.08 -0.59
N ILE A 175 -17.84 -3.46 -0.79
CA ILE A 175 -16.84 -3.85 -1.77
C ILE A 175 -15.99 -4.94 -1.14
N GLN A 176 -15.96 -6.12 -1.77
CA GLN A 176 -15.15 -7.22 -1.29
C GLN A 176 -13.65 -6.93 -1.50
N ILE A 177 -12.87 -6.92 -0.43
CA ILE A 177 -11.41 -6.83 -0.47
C ILE A 177 -10.83 -8.19 -0.89
N MET A 178 -10.00 -8.20 -1.93
CA MET A 178 -9.44 -9.42 -2.50
C MET A 178 -8.14 -9.85 -1.81
N GLY A 179 -7.51 -8.97 -1.03
CA GLY A 179 -6.30 -9.27 -0.30
C GLY A 179 -5.67 -8.04 0.35
N SER A 180 -4.50 -8.25 0.94
CA SER A 180 -3.74 -7.17 1.55
C SER A 180 -2.23 -7.38 1.40
N ARG A 181 -1.47 -6.31 1.60
CA ARG A 181 0.00 -6.30 1.67
C ARG A 181 0.42 -5.81 3.04
N THR A 182 1.44 -6.44 3.59
CA THR A 182 2.05 -6.05 4.88
C THR A 182 3.06 -4.92 4.70
N ALA A 183 3.38 -4.23 5.79
CA ALA A 183 4.57 -3.39 5.90
C ALA A 183 5.49 -3.93 6.99
N THR A 184 6.80 -3.83 6.78
CA THR A 184 7.82 -4.23 7.73
C THR A 184 8.56 -3.00 8.24
N ILE A 185 8.67 -2.85 9.56
CA ILE A 185 9.41 -1.79 10.23
C ILE A 185 10.57 -2.42 10.98
N THR A 186 11.80 -2.00 10.65
CA THR A 186 13.01 -2.38 11.35
C THR A 186 13.46 -1.22 12.24
N ILE A 187 13.64 -1.47 13.54
CA ILE A 187 14.01 -0.48 14.57
C ILE A 187 15.42 -0.79 15.03
N GLU A 188 16.37 0.12 14.81
CA GLU A 188 17.80 0.02 15.15
C GLU A 188 18.18 0.83 16.39
#